data_326a89a1d28acf1ec2b7b4edf436ef50
#
_entry.id   326a89a1d28acf1ec2b7b4edf436ef50
#
_cell.length_a   1.000
_cell.length_b   1.000
_cell.length_c   1.000
_cell.angle_alpha   90.00
_cell.angle_beta   90.00
_cell.angle_gamma   90.00
#
_symmetry.space_group_name_H-M   'P 1'
#
loop_
_entity.id
_entity.type
_entity.pdbx_description
1 polymer ?
#
loop_
_entity_poly.entity_id
_entity_poly.type
_entity_poly.pdbx_seq_one_letter_code
_entity_poly.pdbx_strand_id
1 'polypeptide(L)'
;MGRLTYQILEQSVLEMFRRIVERHKVVLFFDDIQWLDKMSFQLLNRILLTIGTDKIFLMCTFNQDNDTEVMEALEKLVKNDCLQVINLHSFTREETNEILHRHLPQLDQELKKKENIYQMTDGNAFFLMELMNLIKEKGYTLEISPKTTNLIKARLAGLPDRETEVLYCMSLFPEKISIEELEFLLPELDRLTLIRILEKLQERRLIKEILVGWNIYYKFVHRIFREYLYEHQSVGKRRMYHQMLAQYYEKQAEAKQNFSCLPMIIHHYERCRNQVKTYEYKIKYLKEYYTIINENFPVLHWEMEYGDDEYGVTKGAEEMLALAEEVICLEENSHQAQEMKMEMYYVKGRYKIAMGEYDTGIQCITESMQLAEKLNEKKMLLNNFKQMIFYGIQVEDFVQVEEYVQKGLCYLQKEEKITEERGVFMRLLGCYFLHKGEYTKAEKTLIEAMKIFRECAKGKEHFNMSIAACQGYLGDLSRCQGDLEMAAVYYERAIEMGKGKVVTNGLGQFYSGMGQILYLQNKDKEAQQYLEKAIACLKRHGYYWGLERAQIYMAMLLKRQNCLEEAKAYYKESMKISEKIKNPTTIELLREFERNM
;
A
#
# COMPACT_ATOMS: atom_id res chain seq x y z
N MET A 1 1.37 -51.75 -49.42
CA MET A 1 1.92 -52.62 -48.35
C MET A 1 1.66 -52.12 -46.96
N GLY A 2 1.79 -50.80 -46.64
CA GLY A 2 1.67 -50.32 -45.28
C GLY A 2 0.31 -50.49 -44.55
N ARG A 3 -0.83 -50.41 -45.25
CA ARG A 3 -2.15 -50.63 -44.66
C ARG A 3 -2.46 -52.05 -44.19
N LEU A 4 -2.01 -53.03 -44.94
CA LEU A 4 -2.20 -54.47 -44.59
C LEU A 4 -1.37 -54.83 -43.35
N THR A 5 -0.15 -54.33 -43.28
CA THR A 5 0.76 -54.57 -42.15
C THR A 5 0.22 -53.94 -40.84
N TYR A 6 -0.41 -52.72 -40.91
CA TYR A 6 -1.01 -52.08 -39.76
C TYR A 6 -2.25 -52.85 -39.26
N GLN A 7 -3.14 -53.30 -40.12
CA GLN A 7 -4.31 -54.11 -39.75
C GLN A 7 -3.94 -55.41 -39.03
N ILE A 8 -2.87 -56.11 -39.48
CA ILE A 8 -2.37 -57.32 -38.83
C ILE A 8 -1.81 -56.97 -37.44
N LEU A 9 -1.05 -55.87 -37.30
CA LEU A 9 -0.51 -55.42 -36.05
C LEU A 9 -1.65 -55.05 -35.06
N GLU A 10 -2.64 -54.28 -35.52
CA GLU A 10 -3.80 -53.89 -34.76
C GLU A 10 -4.57 -55.10 -34.22
N GLN A 11 -4.86 -56.11 -35.05
CA GLN A 11 -5.52 -57.34 -34.64
C GLN A 11 -4.70 -58.10 -33.61
N SER A 12 -3.39 -58.19 -33.80
CA SER A 12 -2.50 -58.85 -32.86
C SER A 12 -2.46 -58.20 -31.50
N VAL A 13 -2.44 -56.86 -31.46
CA VAL A 13 -2.49 -56.09 -30.20
C VAL A 13 -3.84 -56.25 -29.52
N LEU A 14 -4.94 -56.19 -30.25
CA LEU A 14 -6.29 -56.43 -29.69
C LEU A 14 -6.43 -57.84 -29.10
N GLU A 15 -5.93 -58.86 -29.79
CA GLU A 15 -5.96 -60.24 -29.29
C GLU A 15 -5.09 -60.39 -28.03
N MET A 16 -3.93 -59.77 -27.99
CA MET A 16 -3.08 -59.74 -26.81
C MET A 16 -3.82 -59.12 -25.62
N PHE A 17 -4.45 -57.96 -25.78
CA PHE A 17 -5.22 -57.32 -24.70
C PHE A 17 -6.42 -58.18 -24.28
N ARG A 18 -7.16 -58.82 -25.18
CA ARG A 18 -8.24 -59.77 -24.86
C ARG A 18 -7.78 -60.88 -23.93
N ARG A 19 -6.65 -61.51 -24.23
CA ARG A 19 -6.09 -62.57 -23.38
C ARG A 19 -5.64 -62.08 -22.01
N ILE A 20 -5.10 -60.85 -21.93
CA ILE A 20 -4.68 -60.25 -20.66
C ILE A 20 -5.90 -59.94 -19.76
N VAL A 21 -6.95 -59.33 -20.32
CA VAL A 21 -8.15 -58.92 -19.56
C VAL A 21 -9.04 -60.10 -19.16
N GLU A 22 -8.88 -61.29 -19.75
CA GLU A 22 -9.54 -62.51 -19.27
C GLU A 22 -9.12 -62.89 -17.85
N ARG A 23 -7.85 -62.55 -17.48
CA ARG A 23 -7.23 -62.94 -16.22
C ARG A 23 -6.96 -61.75 -15.27
N HIS A 24 -6.82 -60.54 -15.81
CA HIS A 24 -6.38 -59.37 -15.08
C HIS A 24 -7.18 -58.13 -15.46
N LYS A 25 -7.43 -57.25 -14.49
CA LYS A 25 -7.83 -55.84 -14.77
C LYS A 25 -6.58 -55.07 -15.21
N VAL A 26 -6.71 -54.26 -16.24
CA VAL A 26 -5.60 -53.51 -16.83
C VAL A 26 -5.77 -52.04 -16.54
N VAL A 27 -4.70 -51.39 -16.09
CA VAL A 27 -4.61 -49.92 -15.99
C VAL A 27 -3.62 -49.46 -17.05
N LEU A 28 -4.08 -48.60 -17.94
CA LEU A 28 -3.24 -47.95 -18.95
C LEU A 28 -3.00 -46.52 -18.49
N PHE A 29 -1.74 -46.15 -18.35
CA PHE A 29 -1.32 -44.82 -18.02
C PHE A 29 -0.55 -44.18 -19.18
N PHE A 30 -1.03 -43.03 -19.68
CA PHE A 30 -0.37 -42.23 -20.70
C PHE A 30 -0.03 -40.87 -20.11
N ASP A 31 1.25 -40.59 -20.05
CA ASP A 31 1.72 -39.26 -19.68
C ASP A 31 1.83 -38.40 -20.95
N ASP A 32 1.30 -37.16 -20.88
CA ASP A 32 1.29 -36.23 -22.02
C ASP A 32 0.64 -36.81 -23.31
N ILE A 33 -0.59 -37.32 -23.19
CA ILE A 33 -1.30 -38.00 -24.30
C ILE A 33 -1.47 -37.12 -25.56
N GLN A 34 -1.35 -35.79 -25.45
CA GLN A 34 -1.42 -34.85 -26.58
C GLN A 34 -0.29 -35.09 -27.62
N TRP A 35 0.78 -35.75 -27.24
CA TRP A 35 1.89 -36.12 -28.16
C TRP A 35 1.71 -37.47 -28.86
N LEU A 36 0.59 -38.14 -28.59
CA LEU A 36 0.29 -39.40 -29.24
C LEU A 36 0.00 -39.19 -30.73
N ASP A 37 0.59 -40.00 -31.60
CA ASP A 37 0.28 -39.95 -33.03
C ASP A 37 -1.14 -40.47 -33.32
N LYS A 38 -1.72 -40.02 -34.44
CA LYS A 38 -3.09 -40.35 -34.84
C LYS A 38 -3.37 -41.85 -34.91
N MET A 39 -2.41 -42.64 -35.37
CA MET A 39 -2.60 -44.09 -35.51
C MET A 39 -2.59 -44.79 -34.15
N SER A 40 -1.69 -44.39 -33.25
CA SER A 40 -1.64 -44.89 -31.88
C SER A 40 -2.89 -44.51 -31.10
N PHE A 41 -3.41 -43.29 -31.28
CA PHE A 41 -4.67 -42.85 -30.67
C PHE A 41 -5.88 -43.64 -31.19
N GLN A 42 -5.95 -43.91 -32.49
CA GLN A 42 -6.98 -44.76 -33.08
C GLN A 42 -6.94 -46.20 -32.54
N LEU A 43 -5.74 -46.78 -32.39
CA LEU A 43 -5.56 -48.10 -31.79
C LEU A 43 -6.05 -48.11 -30.32
N LEU A 44 -5.67 -47.11 -29.54
CA LEU A 44 -6.12 -46.97 -28.15
C LEU A 44 -7.65 -46.88 -28.05
N ASN A 45 -8.29 -46.04 -28.86
CA ASN A 45 -9.73 -45.94 -28.96
C ASN A 45 -10.39 -47.30 -29.31
N ARG A 46 -9.80 -48.02 -30.24
CA ARG A 46 -10.34 -49.33 -30.65
C ARG A 46 -10.20 -50.39 -29.56
N ILE A 47 -9.09 -50.36 -28.80
CA ILE A 47 -8.91 -51.22 -27.63
C ILE A 47 -10.00 -50.97 -26.60
N LEU A 48 -10.24 -49.70 -26.25
CA LEU A 48 -11.25 -49.31 -25.26
C LEU A 48 -12.68 -49.69 -25.68
N LEU A 49 -13.02 -49.45 -26.95
CA LEU A 49 -14.35 -49.78 -27.51
C LEU A 49 -14.60 -51.27 -27.67
N THR A 50 -13.54 -52.06 -27.94
CA THR A 50 -13.68 -53.50 -28.23
C THR A 50 -13.67 -54.36 -26.96
N ILE A 51 -12.90 -53.96 -25.94
CA ILE A 51 -12.69 -54.76 -24.72
C ILE A 51 -13.65 -54.36 -23.61
N GLY A 52 -14.08 -53.10 -23.61
CA GLY A 52 -14.98 -52.56 -22.61
C GLY A 52 -14.27 -51.88 -21.44
N THR A 53 -14.92 -50.84 -20.90
CA THR A 53 -14.40 -49.98 -19.84
C THR A 53 -14.44 -50.60 -18.44
N ASP A 54 -15.10 -51.73 -18.28
CA ASP A 54 -15.17 -52.49 -17.03
C ASP A 54 -13.91 -53.28 -16.71
N LYS A 55 -13.09 -53.54 -17.75
CA LYS A 55 -11.85 -54.33 -17.67
C LYS A 55 -10.57 -53.51 -17.84
N ILE A 56 -10.66 -52.36 -18.51
CA ILE A 56 -9.52 -51.46 -18.75
C ILE A 56 -9.84 -50.12 -18.15
N PHE A 57 -8.99 -49.65 -17.23
CA PHE A 57 -9.01 -48.28 -16.70
C PHE A 57 -7.94 -47.46 -17.39
N LEU A 58 -8.34 -46.39 -18.08
CA LEU A 58 -7.42 -45.45 -18.72
C LEU A 58 -7.21 -44.25 -17.83
N MET A 59 -5.97 -43.94 -17.50
CA MET A 59 -5.55 -42.70 -16.88
C MET A 59 -4.57 -42.00 -17.82
N CYS A 60 -4.81 -40.72 -18.09
CA CYS A 60 -3.89 -39.95 -18.93
C CYS A 60 -3.71 -38.54 -18.38
N THR A 61 -2.51 -38.00 -18.52
CA THR A 61 -2.26 -36.59 -18.32
C THR A 61 -2.27 -35.86 -19.67
N PHE A 62 -2.71 -34.62 -19.68
CA PHE A 62 -2.65 -33.80 -20.88
C PHE A 62 -2.59 -32.31 -20.50
N ASN A 63 -1.97 -31.54 -21.39
CA ASN A 63 -1.95 -30.09 -21.27
C ASN A 63 -2.90 -29.51 -22.34
N GLN A 64 -3.81 -28.63 -21.92
CA GLN A 64 -4.81 -27.99 -22.81
C GLN A 64 -4.21 -27.03 -23.84
N ASP A 65 -2.89 -26.80 -23.81
CA ASP A 65 -2.19 -25.83 -24.64
C ASP A 65 -1.96 -26.24 -26.10
N ASN A 66 -2.27 -27.47 -26.46
CA ASN A 66 -2.02 -28.00 -27.81
C ASN A 66 -3.35 -28.30 -28.51
N ASP A 67 -3.65 -27.54 -29.54
CA ASP A 67 -4.77 -27.78 -30.45
C ASP A 67 -4.40 -28.93 -31.38
N THR A 68 -4.64 -30.15 -30.94
CA THR A 68 -4.32 -31.37 -31.71
C THR A 68 -5.60 -32.17 -31.99
N GLU A 69 -5.59 -32.96 -33.09
CA GLU A 69 -6.71 -33.89 -33.39
C GLU A 69 -7.02 -34.83 -32.21
N VAL A 70 -6.03 -35.09 -31.35
CA VAL A 70 -6.19 -35.88 -30.13
C VAL A 70 -7.03 -35.15 -29.10
N MET A 71 -6.83 -33.84 -28.94
CA MET A 71 -7.61 -33.00 -28.01
C MET A 71 -9.07 -32.90 -28.44
N GLU A 72 -9.35 -32.68 -29.72
CA GLU A 72 -10.72 -32.71 -30.25
C GLU A 72 -11.43 -34.03 -29.98
N ALA A 73 -10.71 -35.14 -30.08
CA ALA A 73 -11.25 -36.47 -29.82
C ALA A 73 -11.48 -36.70 -28.31
N LEU A 74 -10.59 -36.24 -27.44
CA LEU A 74 -10.76 -36.28 -25.99
C LEU A 74 -11.97 -35.43 -25.56
N GLU A 75 -12.16 -34.26 -26.11
CA GLU A 75 -13.33 -33.42 -25.86
C GLU A 75 -14.66 -34.12 -26.23
N LYS A 76 -14.68 -34.84 -27.32
CA LYS A 76 -15.85 -35.63 -27.72
C LYS A 76 -16.13 -36.75 -26.72
N LEU A 77 -15.11 -37.39 -26.15
CA LEU A 77 -15.26 -38.41 -25.11
C LEU A 77 -15.78 -37.82 -23.80
N VAL A 78 -15.33 -36.62 -23.44
CA VAL A 78 -15.84 -35.85 -22.26
C VAL A 78 -17.32 -35.49 -22.46
N LYS A 79 -17.69 -34.98 -23.63
CA LYS A 79 -19.10 -34.59 -23.93
C LYS A 79 -20.06 -35.79 -23.92
N ASN A 80 -19.55 -36.99 -24.10
CA ASN A 80 -20.34 -38.21 -24.08
C ASN A 80 -20.27 -38.99 -22.75
N ASP A 81 -19.81 -38.32 -21.68
CA ASP A 81 -19.61 -38.91 -20.33
C ASP A 81 -18.75 -40.16 -20.27
N CYS A 82 -17.89 -40.34 -21.28
CA CYS A 82 -16.96 -41.49 -21.35
C CYS A 82 -15.63 -41.22 -20.65
N LEU A 83 -15.37 -39.97 -20.28
CA LEU A 83 -14.11 -39.54 -19.66
C LEU A 83 -14.37 -38.50 -18.58
N GLN A 84 -13.80 -38.72 -17.40
CA GLN A 84 -13.81 -37.77 -16.33
C GLN A 84 -12.55 -36.90 -16.34
N VAL A 85 -12.69 -35.59 -16.38
CA VAL A 85 -11.56 -34.65 -16.35
C VAL A 85 -11.35 -34.16 -14.94
N ILE A 86 -10.14 -34.27 -14.43
CA ILE A 86 -9.67 -33.69 -13.18
C ILE A 86 -8.73 -32.54 -13.51
N ASN A 87 -9.16 -31.31 -13.25
CA ASN A 87 -8.32 -30.14 -13.44
C ASN A 87 -7.43 -29.93 -12.21
N LEU A 88 -6.11 -29.90 -12.45
CA LEU A 88 -5.13 -29.57 -11.42
C LEU A 88 -4.86 -28.06 -11.46
N HIS A 89 -5.10 -27.39 -10.35
CA HIS A 89 -4.80 -25.97 -10.18
C HIS A 89 -3.50 -25.78 -9.39
N SER A 90 -2.90 -24.60 -9.49
CA SER A 90 -1.81 -24.22 -8.59
C SER A 90 -2.29 -24.27 -7.14
N PHE A 91 -1.40 -24.58 -6.21
CA PHE A 91 -1.70 -24.57 -4.78
C PHE A 91 -2.10 -23.18 -4.31
N THR A 92 -3.10 -23.12 -3.44
CA THR A 92 -3.45 -21.90 -2.72
C THR A 92 -2.33 -21.51 -1.74
N ARG A 93 -2.44 -20.32 -1.17
CA ARG A 93 -1.49 -19.85 -0.15
C ARG A 93 -1.50 -20.76 1.08
N GLU A 94 -2.68 -21.20 1.51
CA GLU A 94 -2.90 -22.11 2.65
C GLU A 94 -2.27 -23.48 2.37
N GLU A 95 -2.55 -24.06 1.22
CA GLU A 95 -1.98 -25.36 0.80
C GLU A 95 -0.45 -25.28 0.67
N THR A 96 0.06 -24.18 0.09
CA THR A 96 1.51 -23.95 0.02
C THR A 96 2.14 -23.87 1.42
N ASN A 97 1.49 -23.17 2.36
CA ASN A 97 1.97 -23.08 3.74
C ASN A 97 1.95 -24.46 4.43
N GLU A 98 0.96 -25.29 4.16
CA GLU A 98 0.92 -26.67 4.69
C GLU A 98 2.05 -27.54 4.13
N ILE A 99 2.31 -27.42 2.83
CA ILE A 99 3.44 -28.12 2.19
C ILE A 99 4.78 -27.64 2.79
N LEU A 100 4.95 -26.34 2.95
CA LEU A 100 6.15 -25.75 3.57
C LEU A 100 6.31 -26.21 5.02
N HIS A 101 5.24 -26.26 5.80
CA HIS A 101 5.27 -26.78 7.17
C HIS A 101 5.77 -28.22 7.23
N ARG A 102 5.30 -29.08 6.33
CA ARG A 102 5.71 -30.50 6.30
C ARG A 102 7.16 -30.70 5.84
N HIS A 103 7.63 -29.89 4.91
CA HIS A 103 8.93 -30.11 4.25
C HIS A 103 10.06 -29.19 4.71
N LEU A 104 9.73 -28.02 5.30
CA LEU A 104 10.64 -26.98 5.77
C LEU A 104 10.18 -26.42 7.13
N PRO A 105 10.05 -27.24 8.18
CA PRO A 105 9.51 -26.81 9.47
C PRO A 105 10.34 -25.69 10.13
N GLN A 106 11.60 -25.53 9.75
CA GLN A 106 12.44 -24.42 10.20
C GLN A 106 11.92 -23.03 9.79
N LEU A 107 11.00 -22.95 8.82
CA LEU A 107 10.38 -21.69 8.37
C LEU A 107 9.05 -21.39 9.07
N ASP A 108 8.60 -22.20 10.02
CA ASP A 108 7.26 -22.07 10.60
C ASP A 108 6.98 -20.74 11.30
N GLN A 109 7.98 -20.16 11.94
CA GLN A 109 7.88 -18.86 12.59
C GLN A 109 8.18 -17.68 11.65
N GLU A 110 8.56 -17.94 10.39
CA GLU A 110 9.01 -16.93 9.44
C GLU A 110 7.96 -16.67 8.34
N LEU A 111 6.82 -16.11 8.72
CA LEU A 111 5.69 -15.84 7.81
C LEU A 111 6.10 -15.08 6.55
N LYS A 112 7.01 -14.11 6.67
CA LYS A 112 7.50 -13.31 5.55
C LYS A 112 8.29 -14.15 4.52
N LYS A 113 9.07 -15.13 4.99
CA LYS A 113 9.81 -16.04 4.09
C LYS A 113 8.86 -16.99 3.38
N LYS A 114 7.84 -17.52 4.06
CA LYS A 114 6.79 -18.34 3.45
C LYS A 114 6.02 -17.57 2.38
N GLU A 115 5.65 -16.33 2.66
CA GLU A 115 4.98 -15.45 1.70
C GLU A 115 5.84 -15.21 0.45
N ASN A 116 7.14 -14.93 0.62
CA ASN A 116 8.06 -14.75 -0.50
C ASN A 116 8.16 -16.01 -1.37
N ILE A 117 8.17 -17.22 -0.76
CA ILE A 117 8.16 -18.48 -1.50
C ILE A 117 6.87 -18.62 -2.31
N TYR A 118 5.72 -18.36 -1.71
CA TYR A 118 4.45 -18.40 -2.42
C TYR A 118 4.42 -17.41 -3.60
N GLN A 119 4.81 -16.16 -3.36
CA GLN A 119 4.87 -15.14 -4.41
C GLN A 119 5.83 -15.51 -5.55
N MET A 120 6.95 -16.16 -5.25
CA MET A 120 7.93 -16.57 -6.26
C MET A 120 7.40 -17.70 -7.14
N THR A 121 6.68 -18.65 -6.55
CA THR A 121 6.21 -19.87 -7.22
C THR A 121 4.78 -19.79 -7.74
N ASP A 122 3.98 -18.82 -7.23
CA ASP A 122 2.54 -18.66 -7.49
C ASP A 122 1.78 -19.98 -7.28
N GLY A 123 2.19 -20.75 -6.26
CA GLY A 123 1.64 -22.07 -5.94
C GLY A 123 1.89 -23.15 -6.99
N ASN A 124 2.70 -22.87 -8.01
CA ASN A 124 3.02 -23.89 -9.03
C ASN A 124 3.84 -25.01 -8.41
N ALA A 125 3.33 -26.24 -8.49
CA ALA A 125 3.92 -27.42 -7.86
C ALA A 125 5.39 -27.64 -8.25
N PHE A 126 5.73 -27.51 -9.55
CA PHE A 126 7.09 -27.70 -10.03
C PHE A 126 8.05 -26.65 -9.44
N PHE A 127 7.71 -25.37 -9.54
CA PHE A 127 8.56 -24.30 -9.03
C PHE A 127 8.70 -24.36 -7.52
N LEU A 128 7.62 -24.71 -6.81
CA LEU A 128 7.62 -24.86 -5.36
C LEU A 128 8.58 -26.01 -4.94
N MET A 129 8.48 -27.18 -5.57
CA MET A 129 9.35 -28.32 -5.26
C MET A 129 10.82 -28.03 -5.56
N GLU A 130 11.14 -27.42 -6.70
CA GLU A 130 12.51 -27.06 -7.05
C GLU A 130 13.10 -26.03 -6.08
N LEU A 131 12.31 -25.03 -5.68
CA LEU A 131 12.75 -24.03 -4.71
C LEU A 131 12.95 -24.63 -3.31
N MET A 132 12.03 -25.51 -2.86
CA MET A 132 12.19 -26.23 -1.59
C MET A 132 13.43 -27.11 -1.57
N ASN A 133 13.74 -27.81 -2.65
CA ASN A 133 14.95 -28.61 -2.75
C ASN A 133 16.21 -27.74 -2.64
N LEU A 134 16.21 -26.59 -3.32
CA LEU A 134 17.32 -25.65 -3.25
C LEU A 134 17.50 -25.06 -1.82
N ILE A 135 16.39 -24.76 -1.15
CA ILE A 135 16.41 -24.28 0.25
C ILE A 135 16.94 -25.36 1.21
N LYS A 136 16.62 -26.63 0.97
CA LYS A 136 17.18 -27.74 1.76
C LYS A 136 18.68 -27.88 1.59
N GLU A 137 19.19 -27.67 0.38
CA GLU A 137 20.61 -27.82 0.06
C GLU A 137 21.46 -26.64 0.53
N LYS A 138 20.99 -25.41 0.31
CA LYS A 138 21.78 -24.17 0.49
C LYS A 138 21.31 -23.28 1.67
N GLY A 139 20.23 -23.65 2.34
CA GLY A 139 19.54 -22.74 3.26
C GLY A 139 18.56 -21.82 2.53
N TYR A 140 17.92 -20.87 3.27
CA TYR A 140 16.93 -20.00 2.69
C TYR A 140 17.50 -19.17 1.52
N THR A 141 16.96 -19.37 0.35
CA THR A 141 17.28 -18.63 -0.89
C THR A 141 16.05 -18.53 -1.78
N LEU A 142 16.02 -17.51 -2.64
CA LEU A 142 15.04 -17.33 -3.72
C LEU A 142 15.70 -17.43 -5.11
N GLU A 143 16.89 -18.02 -5.20
CA GLU A 143 17.56 -18.28 -6.48
C GLU A 143 16.77 -19.25 -7.35
N ILE A 144 16.92 -19.11 -8.67
CA ILE A 144 16.28 -19.99 -9.65
C ILE A 144 17.18 -21.21 -9.88
N SER A 145 16.62 -22.41 -9.71
CA SER A 145 17.38 -23.66 -9.94
C SER A 145 17.81 -23.82 -11.42
N PRO A 146 18.90 -24.55 -11.71
CA PRO A 146 19.30 -24.84 -13.08
C PRO A 146 18.22 -25.54 -13.91
N LYS A 147 17.43 -26.43 -13.32
CA LYS A 147 16.31 -27.09 -13.99
C LYS A 147 15.21 -26.11 -14.36
N THR A 148 14.84 -25.21 -13.41
CA THR A 148 13.87 -24.14 -13.67
C THR A 148 14.39 -23.19 -14.76
N THR A 149 15.66 -22.82 -14.71
CA THR A 149 16.31 -22.00 -15.75
C THR A 149 16.20 -22.63 -17.14
N ASN A 150 16.46 -23.94 -17.28
CA ASN A 150 16.34 -24.64 -18.55
C ASN A 150 14.90 -24.68 -19.06
N LEU A 151 13.92 -24.87 -18.17
CA LEU A 151 12.50 -24.85 -18.54
C LEU A 151 12.09 -23.45 -19.03
N ILE A 152 12.52 -22.38 -18.33
CA ILE A 152 12.24 -21.00 -18.76
C ILE A 152 12.86 -20.74 -20.13
N LYS A 153 14.14 -21.10 -20.33
CA LYS A 153 14.82 -20.99 -21.64
C LYS A 153 14.09 -21.72 -22.75
N ALA A 154 13.61 -22.91 -22.49
CA ALA A 154 12.85 -23.70 -23.48
C ALA A 154 11.53 -22.99 -23.85
N ARG A 155 10.82 -22.40 -22.90
CA ARG A 155 9.58 -21.63 -23.16
C ARG A 155 9.82 -20.32 -23.90
N LEU A 156 10.96 -19.68 -23.68
CA LEU A 156 11.36 -18.44 -24.36
C LEU A 156 12.02 -18.71 -25.72
N ALA A 157 12.41 -19.94 -25.99
CA ALA A 157 13.04 -20.29 -27.25
C ALA A 157 12.12 -20.04 -28.46
N GLY A 158 12.71 -19.46 -29.54
CA GLY A 158 11.97 -19.10 -30.74
C GLY A 158 11.03 -17.91 -30.65
N LEU A 159 11.14 -17.10 -29.58
CA LEU A 159 10.50 -15.79 -29.55
C LEU A 159 11.24 -14.80 -30.47
N PRO A 160 10.54 -14.06 -31.32
CA PRO A 160 11.11 -12.93 -32.05
C PRO A 160 11.70 -11.87 -31.11
N ASP A 161 12.68 -11.10 -31.61
CA ASP A 161 13.36 -10.07 -30.82
C ASP A 161 12.40 -9.03 -30.22
N ARG A 162 11.37 -8.62 -30.99
CA ARG A 162 10.35 -7.66 -30.52
C ARG A 162 9.51 -8.21 -29.37
N GLU A 163 9.11 -9.46 -29.42
CA GLU A 163 8.35 -10.11 -28.34
C GLU A 163 9.21 -10.26 -27.08
N THR A 164 10.48 -10.61 -27.25
CA THR A 164 11.47 -10.68 -26.16
C THR A 164 11.69 -9.30 -25.53
N GLU A 165 11.75 -8.24 -26.33
CA GLU A 165 11.91 -6.87 -25.86
C GLU A 165 10.71 -6.40 -25.00
N VAL A 166 9.49 -6.70 -25.44
CA VAL A 166 8.27 -6.42 -24.66
C VAL A 166 8.32 -7.14 -23.30
N LEU A 167 8.74 -8.41 -23.28
CA LEU A 167 8.89 -9.15 -22.02
C LEU A 167 9.97 -8.55 -21.11
N TYR A 168 11.07 -8.05 -21.68
CA TYR A 168 12.09 -7.33 -20.91
C TYR A 168 11.52 -6.05 -20.28
N CYS A 169 10.78 -5.25 -21.02
CA CYS A 169 10.12 -4.07 -20.50
C CYS A 169 9.11 -4.43 -19.39
N MET A 170 8.30 -5.46 -19.60
CA MET A 170 7.36 -5.94 -18.59
C MET A 170 8.05 -6.39 -17.29
N SER A 171 9.25 -6.97 -17.38
CA SER A 171 9.98 -7.47 -16.21
C SER A 171 10.46 -6.39 -15.25
N LEU A 172 10.50 -5.12 -15.69
CA LEU A 172 10.86 -3.97 -14.86
C LEU A 172 9.83 -3.65 -13.78
N PHE A 173 8.60 -4.16 -13.94
CA PHE A 173 7.49 -3.91 -13.04
C PHE A 173 7.31 -5.07 -12.06
N PRO A 174 7.11 -4.80 -10.76
CA PRO A 174 6.94 -5.85 -9.76
C PRO A 174 5.74 -6.76 -10.01
N GLU A 175 4.60 -6.20 -10.44
CA GLU A 175 3.36 -6.93 -10.55
C GLU A 175 2.68 -6.81 -11.93
N LYS A 176 2.44 -5.61 -12.41
CA LYS A 176 1.63 -5.36 -13.61
C LYS A 176 2.13 -4.12 -14.36
N ILE A 177 1.85 -4.07 -15.64
CA ILE A 177 2.18 -2.94 -16.52
C ILE A 177 0.97 -2.58 -17.39
N SER A 178 0.79 -1.30 -17.66
CA SER A 178 -0.19 -0.80 -18.62
C SER A 178 0.38 -0.74 -20.03
N ILE A 179 -0.51 -0.61 -21.01
CA ILE A 179 -0.07 -0.45 -22.40
C ILE A 179 0.60 0.91 -22.63
N GLU A 180 0.18 1.94 -21.89
CA GLU A 180 0.76 3.29 -21.95
C GLU A 180 2.22 3.32 -21.51
N GLU A 181 2.58 2.52 -20.51
CA GLU A 181 3.96 2.36 -20.03
C GLU A 181 4.81 1.61 -21.05
N LEU A 182 4.24 0.59 -21.70
CA LEU A 182 4.93 -0.11 -22.81
C LEU A 182 5.14 0.80 -24.02
N GLU A 183 4.14 1.58 -24.43
CA GLU A 183 4.27 2.57 -25.51
C GLU A 183 5.37 3.60 -25.22
N PHE A 184 5.48 4.01 -23.96
CA PHE A 184 6.52 4.94 -23.56
C PHE A 184 7.93 4.34 -23.61
N LEU A 185 8.08 3.07 -23.20
CA LEU A 185 9.37 2.37 -23.22
C LEU A 185 9.80 1.95 -24.63
N LEU A 186 8.85 1.68 -25.51
CA LEU A 186 9.04 1.14 -26.86
C LEU A 186 8.38 2.04 -27.92
N PRO A 187 8.84 3.30 -28.06
CA PRO A 187 8.19 4.28 -28.94
C PRO A 187 8.25 3.90 -30.42
N GLU A 188 9.06 2.94 -30.81
CA GLU A 188 9.16 2.38 -32.16
C GLU A 188 8.04 1.39 -32.50
N LEU A 189 7.25 0.96 -31.49
CA LEU A 189 6.11 0.06 -31.65
C LEU A 189 4.81 0.85 -31.49
N ASP A 190 3.98 0.84 -32.54
CA ASP A 190 2.64 1.41 -32.42
C ASP A 190 1.73 0.54 -31.55
N ARG A 191 0.64 1.15 -31.02
CA ARG A 191 -0.29 0.49 -30.11
C ARG A 191 -0.89 -0.81 -30.63
N LEU A 192 -1.22 -0.87 -31.93
CA LEU A 192 -1.79 -2.07 -32.53
C LEU A 192 -0.77 -3.20 -32.60
N THR A 193 0.48 -2.88 -32.92
CA THR A 193 1.58 -3.83 -32.92
C THR A 193 1.85 -4.38 -31.52
N LEU A 194 1.85 -3.51 -30.51
CA LEU A 194 1.98 -3.93 -29.11
C LEU A 194 0.86 -4.87 -28.67
N ILE A 195 -0.40 -4.55 -29.00
CA ILE A 195 -1.54 -5.42 -28.68
C ILE A 195 -1.37 -6.80 -29.32
N ARG A 196 -1.00 -6.87 -30.61
CA ARG A 196 -0.76 -8.15 -31.29
C ARG A 196 0.38 -8.97 -30.67
N ILE A 197 1.43 -8.29 -30.18
CA ILE A 197 2.52 -8.97 -29.47
C ILE A 197 2.01 -9.50 -28.13
N LEU A 198 1.25 -8.71 -27.39
CA LEU A 198 0.69 -9.11 -26.10
C LEU A 198 -0.28 -10.29 -26.25
N GLU A 199 -1.14 -10.30 -27.28
CA GLU A 199 -2.03 -11.42 -27.61
C GLU A 199 -1.23 -12.71 -27.84
N LYS A 200 -0.17 -12.68 -28.67
CA LYS A 200 0.71 -13.83 -28.90
C LYS A 200 1.42 -14.32 -27.63
N LEU A 201 1.85 -13.39 -26.77
CA LEU A 201 2.48 -13.74 -25.50
C LEU A 201 1.46 -14.37 -24.53
N GLN A 202 0.19 -13.96 -24.60
CA GLN A 202 -0.92 -14.59 -23.86
C GLN A 202 -1.22 -16.00 -24.40
N GLU A 203 -1.31 -16.18 -25.72
CA GLU A 203 -1.45 -17.51 -26.35
C GLU A 203 -0.36 -18.47 -25.90
N ARG A 204 0.89 -17.97 -25.76
CA ARG A 204 2.02 -18.74 -25.20
C ARG A 204 1.99 -18.90 -23.69
N ARG A 205 0.98 -18.36 -23.00
CA ARG A 205 0.82 -18.36 -21.54
C ARG A 205 2.05 -17.85 -20.77
N LEU A 206 2.75 -16.89 -21.34
CA LEU A 206 3.84 -16.20 -20.64
C LEU A 206 3.32 -15.04 -19.80
N ILE A 207 2.26 -14.39 -20.29
CA ILE A 207 1.60 -13.28 -19.63
C ILE A 207 0.09 -13.49 -19.58
N LYS A 208 -0.60 -12.72 -18.75
CA LYS A 208 -2.07 -12.64 -18.70
C LYS A 208 -2.52 -11.21 -18.58
N GLU A 209 -3.68 -10.94 -19.15
CA GLU A 209 -4.41 -9.68 -18.99
C GLU A 209 -5.18 -9.68 -17.68
N ILE A 210 -5.23 -8.54 -17.02
CA ILE A 210 -6.01 -8.31 -15.80
C ILE A 210 -6.76 -6.98 -15.90
N LEU A 211 -8.00 -6.98 -15.44
CA LEU A 211 -8.82 -5.79 -15.35
C LEU A 211 -8.80 -5.25 -13.91
N VAL A 212 -8.42 -3.98 -13.76
CA VAL A 212 -8.46 -3.29 -12.46
C VAL A 212 -9.29 -2.02 -12.63
N GLY A 213 -10.50 -2.04 -12.11
CA GLY A 213 -11.50 -1.01 -12.43
C GLY A 213 -11.84 -1.02 -13.91
N TRP A 214 -11.59 0.10 -14.61
CA TRP A 214 -11.79 0.25 -16.06
C TRP A 214 -10.47 0.13 -16.86
N ASN A 215 -9.33 -0.10 -16.20
CA ASN A 215 -8.03 -0.14 -16.84
C ASN A 215 -7.55 -1.58 -17.05
N ILE A 216 -6.94 -1.80 -18.21
CA ILE A 216 -6.34 -3.08 -18.59
C ILE A 216 -4.86 -3.05 -18.26
N TYR A 217 -4.40 -4.09 -17.58
CA TYR A 217 -3.00 -4.31 -17.25
C TYR A 217 -2.56 -5.70 -17.70
N TYR A 218 -1.26 -5.87 -17.88
CA TYR A 218 -0.65 -7.14 -18.21
C TYR A 218 0.33 -7.55 -17.13
N LYS A 219 0.39 -8.84 -16.82
CA LYS A 219 1.37 -9.39 -15.88
C LYS A 219 1.88 -10.76 -16.32
N PHE A 220 3.02 -11.16 -15.82
CA PHE A 220 3.51 -12.52 -16.03
C PHE A 220 2.56 -13.55 -15.40
N VAL A 221 2.37 -14.69 -16.06
CA VAL A 221 1.59 -15.82 -15.50
C VAL A 221 2.29 -16.35 -14.25
N HIS A 222 3.62 -16.46 -14.28
CA HIS A 222 4.44 -16.86 -13.14
C HIS A 222 5.53 -15.81 -12.90
N ARG A 223 5.66 -15.36 -11.67
CA ARG A 223 6.66 -14.37 -11.27
C ARG A 223 8.10 -14.80 -11.58
N ILE A 224 8.37 -16.10 -11.54
CA ILE A 224 9.71 -16.64 -11.82
C ILE A 224 10.21 -16.31 -13.24
N PHE A 225 9.31 -16.19 -14.24
CA PHE A 225 9.67 -15.73 -15.59
C PHE A 225 10.12 -14.28 -15.58
N ARG A 226 9.41 -13.43 -14.82
CA ARG A 226 9.78 -12.03 -14.62
C ARG A 226 11.16 -11.90 -14.02
N GLU A 227 11.43 -12.59 -12.90
CA GLU A 227 12.73 -12.55 -12.22
C GLU A 227 13.85 -13.00 -13.16
N TYR A 228 13.65 -14.11 -13.87
CA TYR A 228 14.62 -14.61 -14.85
C TYR A 228 14.92 -13.57 -15.93
N LEU A 229 13.90 -12.99 -16.56
CA LEU A 229 14.07 -11.99 -17.62
C LEU A 229 14.74 -10.73 -17.10
N TYR A 230 14.35 -10.26 -15.91
CA TYR A 230 14.95 -9.10 -15.27
C TYR A 230 16.45 -9.28 -15.01
N GLU A 231 16.85 -10.44 -14.48
CA GLU A 231 18.24 -10.78 -14.16
C GLU A 231 19.11 -10.94 -15.41
N HIS A 232 18.54 -11.43 -16.51
CA HIS A 232 19.27 -11.71 -17.76
C HIS A 232 19.35 -10.52 -18.72
N GLN A 233 18.76 -9.39 -18.39
CA GLN A 233 19.00 -8.13 -19.12
C GLN A 233 20.39 -7.58 -18.83
N SER A 234 20.98 -6.89 -19.82
CA SER A 234 22.20 -6.13 -19.56
C SER A 234 21.95 -5.02 -18.53
N VAL A 235 22.89 -4.85 -17.60
CA VAL A 235 22.78 -3.85 -16.53
C VAL A 235 22.57 -2.44 -17.07
N GLY A 236 23.25 -2.10 -18.18
CA GLY A 236 23.12 -0.77 -18.82
C GLY A 236 21.70 -0.52 -19.35
N LYS A 237 21.14 -1.50 -20.08
CA LYS A 237 19.78 -1.41 -20.64
C LYS A 237 18.73 -1.31 -19.53
N ARG A 238 18.84 -2.14 -18.51
CA ARG A 238 17.95 -2.14 -17.36
C ARG A 238 17.98 -0.77 -16.63
N ARG A 239 19.17 -0.21 -16.39
CA ARG A 239 19.29 1.12 -15.78
C ARG A 239 18.69 2.22 -16.64
N MET A 240 18.91 2.19 -17.95
CA MET A 240 18.33 3.15 -18.89
C MET A 240 16.79 3.13 -18.83
N TYR A 241 16.18 1.95 -18.89
CA TYR A 241 14.73 1.83 -18.80
C TYR A 241 14.18 2.30 -17.45
N HIS A 242 14.83 1.95 -16.33
CA HIS A 242 14.42 2.47 -15.03
C HIS A 242 14.53 4.00 -14.96
N GLN A 243 15.56 4.61 -15.56
CA GLN A 243 15.67 6.06 -15.62
C GLN A 243 14.55 6.69 -16.47
N MET A 244 14.21 6.09 -17.61
CA MET A 244 13.10 6.55 -18.46
C MET A 244 11.76 6.47 -17.70
N LEU A 245 11.50 5.37 -17.01
CA LEU A 245 10.28 5.20 -16.22
C LEU A 245 10.20 6.20 -15.05
N ALA A 246 11.30 6.44 -14.34
CA ALA A 246 11.33 7.46 -13.30
C ALA A 246 10.91 8.83 -13.85
N GLN A 247 11.46 9.25 -14.98
CA GLN A 247 11.12 10.51 -15.65
C GLN A 247 9.67 10.54 -16.18
N TYR A 248 9.15 9.40 -16.63
CA TYR A 248 7.75 9.28 -17.04
C TYR A 248 6.80 9.55 -15.87
N TYR A 249 7.04 8.90 -14.75
CA TYR A 249 6.22 9.10 -13.55
C TYR A 249 6.42 10.48 -12.92
N GLU A 250 7.62 11.09 -13.00
CA GLU A 250 7.82 12.49 -12.60
C GLU A 250 6.86 13.42 -13.35
N LYS A 251 6.83 13.32 -14.68
CA LYS A 251 5.94 14.14 -15.51
C LYS A 251 4.47 13.89 -15.20
N GLN A 252 4.08 12.64 -14.94
CA GLN A 252 2.70 12.33 -14.55
C GLN A 252 2.34 12.88 -13.17
N ALA A 253 3.24 12.76 -12.20
CA ALA A 253 3.06 13.29 -10.85
C ALA A 253 2.89 14.81 -10.87
N GLU A 254 3.67 15.53 -11.68
CA GLU A 254 3.55 16.97 -11.86
C GLU A 254 2.25 17.37 -12.55
N ALA A 255 1.90 16.72 -13.66
CA ALA A 255 0.72 17.06 -14.46
C ALA A 255 -0.60 16.82 -13.74
N LYS A 256 -0.69 15.74 -12.97
CA LYS A 256 -1.92 15.32 -12.26
C LYS A 256 -1.92 15.65 -10.78
N GLN A 257 -0.82 16.23 -10.26
CA GLN A 257 -0.61 16.39 -8.82
C GLN A 257 -0.89 15.09 -8.05
N ASN A 258 -0.46 13.95 -8.60
CA ASN A 258 -0.78 12.62 -8.07
C ASN A 258 0.39 12.04 -7.27
N PHE A 259 0.20 11.89 -5.97
CA PHE A 259 1.18 11.35 -5.03
C PHE A 259 1.37 9.84 -5.11
N SER A 260 0.39 9.12 -5.63
CA SER A 260 0.48 7.65 -5.77
C SER A 260 1.64 7.21 -6.68
N CYS A 261 2.16 8.12 -7.51
CA CYS A 261 3.33 7.87 -8.37
C CYS A 261 4.68 7.91 -7.61
N LEU A 262 4.75 8.49 -6.41
CA LEU A 262 6.04 8.66 -5.70
C LEU A 262 6.74 7.34 -5.38
N PRO A 263 6.08 6.29 -4.90
CA PRO A 263 6.72 4.99 -4.70
C PRO A 263 7.34 4.42 -5.98
N MET A 264 6.68 4.59 -7.12
CA MET A 264 7.18 4.15 -8.43
C MET A 264 8.43 4.94 -8.84
N ILE A 265 8.40 6.28 -8.67
CA ILE A 265 9.55 7.15 -8.95
C ILE A 265 10.75 6.74 -8.10
N ILE A 266 10.56 6.54 -6.81
CA ILE A 266 11.60 6.10 -5.87
C ILE A 266 12.17 4.76 -6.32
N HIS A 267 11.32 3.76 -6.55
CA HIS A 267 11.74 2.44 -7.00
C HIS A 267 12.61 2.51 -8.25
N HIS A 268 12.19 3.25 -9.24
CA HIS A 268 12.93 3.31 -10.50
C HIS A 268 14.24 4.09 -10.38
N TYR A 269 14.30 5.17 -9.58
CA TYR A 269 15.57 5.86 -9.31
C TYR A 269 16.55 5.01 -8.50
N GLU A 270 16.10 4.23 -7.53
CA GLU A 270 16.95 3.25 -6.82
C GLU A 270 17.55 2.22 -7.78
N ARG A 271 16.73 1.66 -8.67
CA ARG A 271 17.15 0.66 -9.64
C ARG A 271 18.12 1.17 -10.69
N CYS A 272 18.01 2.43 -11.10
CA CYS A 272 19.00 3.05 -11.99
C CYS A 272 20.23 3.60 -11.24
N ARG A 273 20.26 3.52 -9.89
CA ARG A 273 21.33 4.01 -9.00
C ARG A 273 21.53 5.53 -9.05
N ASN A 274 20.49 6.29 -9.26
CA ASN A 274 20.50 7.73 -9.11
C ASN A 274 20.22 8.11 -7.66
N GLN A 275 21.23 8.11 -6.80
CA GLN A 275 21.10 8.34 -5.35
C GLN A 275 20.47 9.69 -5.03
N VAL A 276 20.88 10.75 -5.70
CA VAL A 276 20.40 12.12 -5.47
C VAL A 276 18.89 12.21 -5.67
N LYS A 277 18.40 11.74 -6.81
CA LYS A 277 16.97 11.71 -7.11
C LYS A 277 16.20 10.76 -6.20
N THR A 278 16.79 9.64 -5.83
CA THR A 278 16.21 8.70 -4.86
C THR A 278 15.95 9.39 -3.53
N TYR A 279 16.93 10.11 -2.99
CA TYR A 279 16.77 10.84 -1.73
C TYR A 279 15.75 11.98 -1.84
N GLU A 280 15.80 12.77 -2.92
CA GLU A 280 14.85 13.85 -3.19
C GLU A 280 13.38 13.34 -3.11
N TYR A 281 13.08 12.24 -3.82
CA TYR A 281 11.73 11.69 -3.84
C TYR A 281 11.33 10.94 -2.57
N LYS A 282 12.27 10.30 -1.88
CA LYS A 282 12.03 9.74 -0.54
C LYS A 282 11.66 10.82 0.47
N ILE A 283 12.39 11.92 0.48
CA ILE A 283 12.10 13.08 1.34
C ILE A 283 10.71 13.64 1.02
N LYS A 284 10.40 13.82 -0.28
CA LYS A 284 9.10 14.30 -0.73
C LYS A 284 7.97 13.36 -0.29
N TYR A 285 8.15 12.06 -0.45
CA TYR A 285 7.18 11.05 0.02
C TYR A 285 6.97 11.12 1.54
N LEU A 286 8.05 11.14 2.33
CA LEU A 286 7.99 11.25 3.79
C LEU A 286 7.28 12.52 4.25
N LYS A 287 7.56 13.65 3.61
CA LYS A 287 6.94 14.93 3.93
C LYS A 287 5.42 14.85 3.80
N GLU A 288 4.92 14.27 2.74
CA GLU A 288 3.49 14.12 2.50
C GLU A 288 2.87 13.04 3.40
N TYR A 289 3.52 11.91 3.52
CA TYR A 289 3.08 10.83 4.42
C TYR A 289 2.88 11.33 5.84
N TYR A 290 3.88 12.04 6.39
CA TYR A 290 3.77 12.61 7.74
C TYR A 290 2.84 13.82 7.81
N THR A 291 2.52 14.49 6.70
CA THR A 291 1.46 15.51 6.69
C THR A 291 0.10 14.89 6.99
N ILE A 292 -0.17 13.71 6.45
CA ILE A 292 -1.43 13.01 6.69
C ILE A 292 -1.48 12.38 8.08
N ILE A 293 -0.38 11.75 8.50
CA ILE A 293 -0.35 10.99 9.77
C ILE A 293 -0.19 11.90 10.98
N ASN A 294 0.60 12.97 10.88
CA ASN A 294 0.97 13.79 12.03
C ASN A 294 0.26 15.15 12.10
N GLU A 295 -0.58 15.50 11.13
CA GLU A 295 -1.42 16.69 11.23
C GLU A 295 -2.87 16.31 11.53
N ASN A 296 -3.49 17.03 12.49
CA ASN A 296 -4.91 16.86 12.74
C ASN A 296 -5.75 17.34 11.56
N PHE A 297 -5.37 18.49 10.98
CA PHE A 297 -6.15 19.19 9.97
C PHE A 297 -5.28 19.55 8.76
N PRO A 298 -4.80 18.55 8.00
CA PRO A 298 -3.95 18.79 6.84
C PRO A 298 -4.72 19.47 5.71
N VAL A 299 -4.04 20.33 4.97
CA VAL A 299 -4.53 20.79 3.67
C VAL A 299 -4.09 19.74 2.63
N LEU A 300 -5.06 19.05 2.05
CA LEU A 300 -4.80 17.99 1.08
C LEU A 300 -4.96 18.55 -0.34
N HIS A 301 -3.85 18.67 -1.06
CA HIS A 301 -3.84 19.18 -2.45
C HIS A 301 -4.12 18.10 -3.50
N TRP A 302 -4.24 16.83 -3.10
CA TRP A 302 -4.36 15.67 -3.98
C TRP A 302 -5.41 14.67 -3.54
N GLU A 303 -5.93 13.95 -4.52
CA GLU A 303 -6.67 12.72 -4.28
C GLU A 303 -5.65 11.61 -3.97
N MET A 304 -5.54 11.21 -2.70
CA MET A 304 -4.82 9.99 -2.33
C MET A 304 -5.80 8.82 -2.38
N GLU A 305 -5.60 7.94 -3.33
CA GLU A 305 -6.05 6.57 -3.18
C GLU A 305 -4.94 5.84 -2.40
N TYR A 306 -5.29 5.30 -1.22
CA TYR A 306 -4.42 4.33 -0.55
C TYR A 306 -4.41 3.07 -1.43
N GLY A 307 -3.51 3.04 -2.41
CA GLY A 307 -3.15 1.82 -3.10
C GLY A 307 -2.36 0.91 -2.16
N ASP A 308 -2.49 -0.38 -2.34
CA ASP A 308 -1.57 -1.33 -1.73
C ASP A 308 -0.14 -0.90 -2.05
N ASP A 309 0.76 -0.99 -1.06
CA ASP A 309 2.17 -0.61 -1.21
C ASP A 309 2.91 -1.63 -2.11
N GLU A 310 2.56 -1.63 -3.39
CA GLU A 310 3.13 -2.53 -4.41
C GLU A 310 4.66 -2.44 -4.47
N TYR A 311 5.23 -1.30 -4.10
CA TYR A 311 6.66 -1.01 -4.20
C TYR A 311 7.40 -1.12 -2.86
N GLY A 312 6.71 -1.43 -1.76
CA GLY A 312 7.31 -1.65 -0.43
C GLY A 312 8.00 -0.42 0.16
N VAL A 313 7.62 0.77 -0.27
CA VAL A 313 8.22 2.05 0.17
C VAL A 313 7.75 2.43 1.58
N THR A 314 6.57 1.94 2.01
CA THR A 314 6.00 2.19 3.35
C THR A 314 6.59 1.31 4.44
N LYS A 315 7.56 0.47 4.14
CA LYS A 315 8.22 -0.40 5.13
C LYS A 315 9.03 0.41 6.14
N GLY A 316 8.33 0.86 7.16
CA GLY A 316 8.90 1.37 8.40
C GLY A 316 9.34 2.83 8.33
N ALA A 317 8.61 3.68 9.06
CA ALA A 317 9.05 5.05 9.35
C ALA A 317 10.48 5.09 9.92
N GLU A 318 10.90 4.04 10.63
CA GLU A 318 12.23 3.89 11.21
C GLU A 318 13.32 3.66 10.15
N GLU A 319 13.11 2.81 9.15
CA GLU A 319 14.07 2.60 8.05
C GLU A 319 14.22 3.87 7.21
N MET A 320 13.15 4.62 7.03
CA MET A 320 13.17 5.88 6.30
C MET A 320 13.81 7.01 7.11
N LEU A 321 13.68 7.01 8.45
CA LEU A 321 14.39 7.93 9.32
C LEU A 321 15.89 7.62 9.40
N ALA A 322 16.29 6.35 9.34
CA ALA A 322 17.71 5.96 9.22
C ALA A 322 18.33 6.48 7.91
N LEU A 323 17.59 6.40 6.80
CA LEU A 323 17.98 7.01 5.52
C LEU A 323 18.11 8.54 5.60
N ALA A 324 17.29 9.16 6.46
CA ALA A 324 17.38 10.58 6.74
C ALA A 324 18.72 10.95 7.40
N GLU A 325 19.19 10.08 8.28
CA GLU A 325 20.49 10.27 8.93
C GLU A 325 21.64 10.17 7.93
N GLU A 326 21.56 9.26 6.95
CA GLU A 326 22.53 9.20 5.85
C GLU A 326 22.56 10.51 5.05
N VAL A 327 21.40 11.09 4.71
CA VAL A 327 21.33 12.37 3.99
C VAL A 327 21.86 13.53 4.82
N ILE A 328 21.57 13.57 6.12
CA ILE A 328 22.06 14.60 7.03
C ILE A 328 23.59 14.52 7.18
N CYS A 329 24.15 13.32 7.14
CA CYS A 329 25.59 13.08 7.23
C CYS A 329 26.36 13.29 5.92
N LEU A 330 25.70 13.59 4.79
CA LEU A 330 26.41 13.93 3.55
C LEU A 330 27.34 15.14 3.79
N GLU A 331 28.62 14.97 3.57
CA GLU A 331 29.62 16.03 3.73
C GLU A 331 29.53 17.14 2.65
N GLU A 332 28.72 16.94 1.64
CA GLU A 332 28.50 17.92 0.57
C GLU A 332 27.80 19.18 1.09
N ASN A 333 28.42 20.33 0.83
CA ASN A 333 27.88 21.67 1.08
C ASN A 333 27.20 22.30 -0.14
N SER A 334 26.80 21.48 -1.13
CA SER A 334 26.07 21.98 -2.30
C SER A 334 24.70 22.55 -1.87
N HIS A 335 24.16 23.49 -2.62
CA HIS A 335 22.84 24.09 -2.37
C HIS A 335 21.78 22.97 -2.24
N GLN A 336 21.80 22.01 -3.16
CA GLN A 336 20.88 20.86 -3.18
C GLN A 336 21.02 19.96 -1.92
N ALA A 337 22.25 19.72 -1.43
CA ALA A 337 22.46 18.97 -0.21
C ALA A 337 21.92 19.72 1.02
N GLN A 338 22.05 21.05 1.06
CA GLN A 338 21.48 21.87 2.13
C GLN A 338 19.95 21.90 2.10
N GLU A 339 19.33 21.94 0.92
CA GLU A 339 17.87 21.79 0.77
C GLU A 339 17.39 20.42 1.27
N MET A 340 18.04 19.33 0.86
CA MET A 340 17.71 17.99 1.34
C MET A 340 17.85 17.87 2.87
N LYS A 341 18.92 18.40 3.45
CA LYS A 341 19.12 18.42 4.91
C LYS A 341 18.04 19.21 5.62
N MET A 342 17.68 20.38 5.11
CA MET A 342 16.62 21.23 5.65
C MET A 342 15.28 20.48 5.69
N GLU A 343 14.90 19.84 4.59
CA GLU A 343 13.66 19.06 4.52
C GLU A 343 13.68 17.82 5.42
N MET A 344 14.83 17.14 5.53
CA MET A 344 14.98 15.98 6.42
C MET A 344 14.90 16.35 7.89
N TYR A 345 15.54 17.43 8.30
CA TYR A 345 15.39 17.96 9.67
C TYR A 345 13.93 18.28 9.98
N TYR A 346 13.21 18.89 9.03
CA TYR A 346 11.78 19.16 9.18
C TYR A 346 10.95 17.88 9.38
N VAL A 347 11.15 16.86 8.52
CA VAL A 347 10.42 15.59 8.59
C VAL A 347 10.73 14.84 9.89
N LYS A 348 12.03 14.75 10.26
CA LYS A 348 12.47 14.11 11.51
C LYS A 348 11.90 14.84 12.74
N GLY A 349 11.94 16.17 12.72
CA GLY A 349 11.40 17.00 13.81
C GLY A 349 9.91 16.79 14.01
N ARG A 350 9.12 16.80 12.94
CA ARG A 350 7.68 16.51 12.99
C ARG A 350 7.37 15.15 13.59
N TYR A 351 8.05 14.11 13.12
CA TYR A 351 7.86 12.76 13.62
C TYR A 351 8.19 12.68 15.11
N LYS A 352 9.33 13.24 15.54
CA LYS A 352 9.75 13.22 16.94
C LYS A 352 8.77 13.99 17.85
N ILE A 353 8.26 15.14 17.41
CA ILE A 353 7.22 15.89 18.14
C ILE A 353 5.94 15.06 18.26
N ALA A 354 5.49 14.41 17.18
CA ALA A 354 4.29 13.59 17.20
C ALA A 354 4.41 12.36 18.12
N MET A 355 5.63 11.83 18.29
CA MET A 355 5.93 10.72 19.23
C MET A 355 6.16 11.17 20.67
N GLY A 356 6.13 12.48 20.98
CA GLY A 356 6.40 13.02 22.30
C GLY A 356 7.88 13.16 22.67
N GLU A 357 8.78 12.96 21.70
CA GLU A 357 10.23 13.16 21.84
C GLU A 357 10.61 14.63 21.57
N TYR A 358 10.15 15.53 22.43
CA TYR A 358 10.13 16.97 22.17
C TYR A 358 11.51 17.59 22.03
N ASP A 359 12.47 17.25 22.90
CA ASP A 359 13.82 17.85 22.87
C ASP A 359 14.50 17.63 21.52
N THR A 360 14.52 16.40 21.06
CA THR A 360 15.08 16.03 19.75
C THR A 360 14.26 16.64 18.59
N GLY A 361 12.93 16.64 18.73
CA GLY A 361 12.03 17.19 17.73
C GLY A 361 12.23 18.69 17.52
N ILE A 362 12.26 19.46 18.61
CA ILE A 362 12.49 20.91 18.59
C ILE A 362 13.86 21.25 18.03
N GLN A 363 14.90 20.50 18.44
CA GLN A 363 16.24 20.69 17.89
C GLN A 363 16.23 20.50 16.37
N CYS A 364 15.62 19.44 15.84
CA CYS A 364 15.53 19.21 14.41
C CYS A 364 14.75 20.35 13.69
N ILE A 365 13.64 20.81 14.24
CA ILE A 365 12.87 21.93 13.66
C ILE A 365 13.71 23.21 13.65
N THR A 366 14.50 23.45 14.71
CA THR A 366 15.40 24.64 14.80
C THR A 366 16.48 24.58 13.74
N GLU A 367 17.14 23.42 13.53
CA GLU A 367 18.10 23.23 12.45
C GLU A 367 17.48 23.47 11.06
N SER A 368 16.26 22.93 10.84
CA SER A 368 15.51 23.21 9.61
C SER A 368 15.19 24.70 9.41
N MET A 369 14.83 25.42 10.47
CA MET A 369 14.57 26.87 10.41
C MET A 369 15.83 27.65 10.02
N GLN A 370 16.98 27.35 10.64
CA GLN A 370 18.26 28.00 10.32
C GLN A 370 18.66 27.80 8.86
N LEU A 371 18.49 26.58 8.35
CA LEU A 371 18.74 26.29 6.93
C LEU A 371 17.74 27.00 6.01
N ALA A 372 16.45 27.06 6.39
CA ALA A 372 15.41 27.74 5.63
C ALA A 372 15.66 29.25 5.54
N GLU A 373 16.14 29.88 6.63
CA GLU A 373 16.56 31.30 6.63
C GLU A 373 17.77 31.52 5.73
N LYS A 374 18.79 30.66 5.84
CA LYS A 374 20.01 30.74 5.03
C LYS A 374 19.73 30.58 3.53
N LEU A 375 18.83 29.66 3.17
CA LEU A 375 18.45 29.37 1.78
C LEU A 375 17.33 30.28 1.27
N ASN A 376 16.77 31.16 2.12
CA ASN A 376 15.63 32.02 1.83
C ASN A 376 14.35 31.26 1.42
N GLU A 377 14.16 30.03 2.00
CA GLU A 377 13.05 29.14 1.74
C GLU A 377 11.81 29.46 2.61
N LYS A 378 11.05 30.47 2.19
CA LYS A 378 9.89 30.99 2.92
C LYS A 378 8.86 29.93 3.28
N LYS A 379 8.53 29.04 2.35
CA LYS A 379 7.51 27.99 2.56
C LYS A 379 7.93 27.03 3.68
N MET A 380 9.21 26.65 3.69
CA MET A 380 9.75 25.78 4.74
C MET A 380 9.77 26.50 6.08
N LEU A 381 10.10 27.76 6.13
CA LEU A 381 10.08 28.55 7.35
C LEU A 381 8.68 28.61 7.97
N LEU A 382 7.63 28.88 7.17
CA LEU A 382 6.25 28.84 7.62
C LEU A 382 5.82 27.43 8.10
N ASN A 383 6.30 26.37 7.43
CA ASN A 383 6.05 25.00 7.87
C ASN A 383 6.69 24.71 9.24
N ASN A 384 7.92 25.16 9.45
CA ASN A 384 8.59 25.04 10.74
C ASN A 384 7.86 25.81 11.85
N PHE A 385 7.40 27.04 11.59
CA PHE A 385 6.59 27.79 12.55
C PHE A 385 5.30 27.05 12.93
N LYS A 386 4.61 26.43 11.94
CA LYS A 386 3.43 25.58 12.23
C LYS A 386 3.76 24.41 13.17
N GLN A 387 4.92 23.77 13.00
CA GLN A 387 5.31 22.66 13.89
C GLN A 387 5.57 23.13 15.32
N MET A 388 6.20 24.30 15.50
CA MET A 388 6.41 24.88 16.82
C MET A 388 5.07 25.30 17.47
N ILE A 389 4.10 25.77 16.67
CA ILE A 389 2.75 26.07 17.16
C ILE A 389 2.03 24.76 17.57
N PHE A 390 2.11 23.70 16.77
CA PHE A 390 1.49 22.42 17.11
C PHE A 390 2.09 21.81 18.38
N TYR A 391 3.41 21.88 18.55
CA TYR A 391 4.05 21.51 19.80
C TYR A 391 3.51 22.34 20.98
N GLY A 392 3.48 23.67 20.84
CA GLY A 392 2.98 24.57 21.90
C GLY A 392 1.52 24.29 22.29
N ILE A 393 0.63 24.02 21.31
CA ILE A 393 -0.76 23.61 21.59
C ILE A 393 -0.79 22.25 22.32
N GLN A 394 0.06 21.32 21.93
CA GLN A 394 0.11 19.96 22.50
C GLN A 394 0.50 19.97 23.98
N VAL A 395 1.47 20.82 24.36
CA VAL A 395 1.93 20.97 25.74
C VAL A 395 1.31 22.17 26.46
N GLU A 396 0.37 22.87 25.83
CA GLU A 396 -0.32 24.07 26.34
C GLU A 396 0.62 25.24 26.69
N ASP A 397 1.75 25.36 25.93
CA ASP A 397 2.63 26.53 25.99
C ASP A 397 2.13 27.64 25.04
N PHE A 398 1.16 28.41 25.53
CA PHE A 398 0.53 29.46 24.72
C PHE A 398 1.39 30.73 24.53
N VAL A 399 2.48 30.88 25.27
CA VAL A 399 3.48 31.93 25.00
C VAL A 399 4.22 31.64 23.70
N GLN A 400 4.65 30.40 23.55
CA GLN A 400 5.29 29.93 22.31
C GLN A 400 4.32 29.95 21.12
N VAL A 401 3.07 29.54 21.34
CA VAL A 401 2.04 29.58 20.27
C VAL A 401 1.87 31.00 19.75
N GLU A 402 1.73 32.01 20.65
CA GLU A 402 1.62 33.42 20.28
C GLU A 402 2.82 33.89 19.46
N GLU A 403 4.03 33.61 19.92
CA GLU A 403 5.28 34.01 19.26
C GLU A 403 5.33 33.54 17.81
N TYR A 404 5.12 32.24 17.59
CA TYR A 404 5.24 31.66 16.22
C TYR A 404 4.04 31.99 15.33
N VAL A 405 2.84 32.19 15.88
CA VAL A 405 1.69 32.69 15.11
C VAL A 405 1.97 34.10 14.62
N GLN A 406 2.49 34.99 15.48
CA GLN A 406 2.81 36.38 15.11
C GLN A 406 3.95 36.43 14.07
N LYS A 407 5.00 35.63 14.25
CA LYS A 407 6.08 35.48 13.23
C LYS A 407 5.51 35.09 11.88
N GLY A 408 4.65 34.07 11.83
CA GLY A 408 4.03 33.59 10.59
C GLY A 408 3.15 34.64 9.91
N LEU A 409 2.28 35.30 10.68
CA LEU A 409 1.42 36.35 10.14
C LEU A 409 2.21 37.57 9.66
N CYS A 410 3.29 37.97 10.34
CA CYS A 410 4.18 39.05 9.91
C CYS A 410 4.85 38.70 8.56
N TYR A 411 5.28 37.45 8.37
CA TYR A 411 5.82 36.99 7.10
C TYR A 411 4.80 37.08 5.96
N LEU A 412 3.53 36.72 6.24
CA LEU A 412 2.43 36.68 5.27
C LEU A 412 1.83 38.06 4.97
N GLN A 413 2.01 39.06 5.86
CA GLN A 413 1.56 40.44 5.60
C GLN A 413 2.27 41.14 4.44
N LYS A 414 3.46 40.65 4.08
CA LYS A 414 4.26 41.17 2.95
C LYS A 414 3.77 40.66 1.60
N GLU A 415 2.79 39.77 1.56
CA GLU A 415 2.23 39.20 0.32
C GLU A 415 0.91 39.90 -0.03
N GLU A 416 0.80 40.37 -1.28
CA GLU A 416 -0.42 41.04 -1.77
C GLU A 416 -1.61 40.09 -1.97
N LYS A 417 -1.36 38.78 -2.08
CA LYS A 417 -2.38 37.78 -2.33
C LYS A 417 -2.83 37.09 -1.03
N ILE A 418 -4.13 36.84 -0.93
CA ILE A 418 -4.70 35.97 0.09
C ILE A 418 -4.27 34.54 -0.21
N THR A 419 -3.54 33.91 0.72
CA THR A 419 -3.02 32.57 0.59
C THR A 419 -3.67 31.62 1.61
N GLU A 420 -3.61 30.33 1.32
CA GLU A 420 -4.09 29.28 2.24
C GLU A 420 -3.31 29.27 3.54
N GLU A 421 -2.00 29.55 3.49
CA GLU A 421 -1.14 29.68 4.68
C GLU A 421 -1.68 30.74 5.62
N ARG A 422 -2.14 31.88 5.09
CA ARG A 422 -2.78 32.92 5.91
C ARG A 422 -4.02 32.38 6.60
N GLY A 423 -4.86 31.60 5.90
CA GLY A 423 -6.02 30.92 6.50
C GLY A 423 -5.63 29.99 7.66
N VAL A 424 -4.56 29.20 7.47
CA VAL A 424 -4.03 28.29 8.51
C VAL A 424 -3.54 29.08 9.73
N PHE A 425 -2.72 30.12 9.54
CA PHE A 425 -2.22 30.94 10.66
C PHE A 425 -3.35 31.71 11.36
N MET A 426 -4.36 32.19 10.64
CA MET A 426 -5.55 32.79 11.24
C MET A 426 -6.35 31.79 12.08
N ARG A 427 -6.51 30.56 11.61
CA ARG A 427 -7.14 29.49 12.40
C ARG A 427 -6.36 29.21 13.70
N LEU A 428 -5.02 29.14 13.60
CA LEU A 428 -4.15 28.93 14.77
C LEU A 428 -4.19 30.10 15.74
N LEU A 429 -4.31 31.32 15.24
CA LEU A 429 -4.56 32.52 16.06
C LEU A 429 -5.90 32.44 16.79
N GLY A 430 -6.95 31.97 16.12
CA GLY A 430 -8.26 31.73 16.74
C GLY A 430 -8.19 30.68 17.84
N CYS A 431 -7.43 29.58 17.63
CA CYS A 431 -7.16 28.59 18.65
C CYS A 431 -6.42 29.20 19.87
N TYR A 432 -5.41 30.05 19.65
CA TYR A 432 -4.71 30.77 20.70
C TYR A 432 -5.65 31.66 21.53
N PHE A 433 -6.50 32.48 20.89
CA PHE A 433 -7.47 33.32 21.61
C PHE A 433 -8.49 32.49 22.39
N LEU A 434 -8.92 31.34 21.87
CA LEU A 434 -9.80 30.44 22.60
C LEU A 434 -9.18 30.00 23.93
N HIS A 435 -7.92 29.54 23.89
CA HIS A 435 -7.22 29.10 25.11
C HIS A 435 -6.91 30.23 26.09
N LYS A 436 -6.76 31.46 25.60
CA LYS A 436 -6.65 32.65 26.46
C LYS A 436 -7.98 33.10 27.09
N GLY A 437 -9.12 32.49 26.71
CA GLY A 437 -10.44 32.93 27.18
C GLY A 437 -10.96 34.17 26.47
N GLU A 438 -10.28 34.64 25.39
CA GLU A 438 -10.69 35.82 24.61
C GLU A 438 -11.71 35.41 23.53
N TYR A 439 -12.87 34.89 23.96
CA TYR A 439 -13.85 34.20 23.12
C TYR A 439 -14.35 35.02 21.92
N THR A 440 -14.61 36.31 22.12
CA THR A 440 -15.07 37.19 21.02
C THR A 440 -14.01 37.37 19.94
N LYS A 441 -12.73 37.46 20.31
CA LYS A 441 -11.63 37.53 19.34
C LYS A 441 -11.44 36.18 18.65
N ALA A 442 -11.52 35.07 19.38
CA ALA A 442 -11.44 33.73 18.85
C ALA A 442 -12.49 33.50 17.75
N GLU A 443 -13.76 33.75 18.04
CA GLU A 443 -14.87 33.61 17.12
C GLU A 443 -14.66 34.41 15.82
N LYS A 444 -14.37 35.72 15.96
CA LYS A 444 -14.12 36.62 14.82
C LYS A 444 -12.98 36.10 13.95
N THR A 445 -11.88 35.67 14.56
CA THR A 445 -10.69 35.21 13.86
C THR A 445 -10.94 33.88 13.15
N LEU A 446 -11.67 32.95 13.77
CA LEU A 446 -12.04 31.66 13.14
C LEU A 446 -12.99 31.84 11.94
N ILE A 447 -13.96 32.78 12.06
CA ILE A 447 -14.86 33.12 10.95
C ILE A 447 -14.06 33.73 9.77
N GLU A 448 -13.09 34.59 10.06
CA GLU A 448 -12.21 35.18 9.05
C GLU A 448 -11.36 34.08 8.35
N ALA A 449 -10.79 33.16 9.12
CA ALA A 449 -10.06 32.01 8.57
C ALA A 449 -10.93 31.18 7.62
N MET A 450 -12.18 30.89 7.99
CA MET A 450 -13.12 30.18 7.11
C MET A 450 -13.42 30.93 5.82
N LYS A 451 -13.51 32.27 5.85
CA LYS A 451 -13.70 33.08 4.62
C LYS A 451 -12.49 32.93 3.70
N ILE A 452 -11.28 33.05 4.24
CA ILE A 452 -10.03 32.87 3.49
C ILE A 452 -10.01 31.49 2.81
N PHE A 453 -10.32 30.41 3.53
CA PHE A 453 -10.34 29.07 2.93
C PHE A 453 -11.39 28.92 1.82
N ARG A 454 -12.58 29.52 1.98
CA ARG A 454 -13.62 29.51 0.94
C ARG A 454 -13.19 30.28 -0.32
N GLU A 455 -12.52 31.42 -0.15
CA GLU A 455 -11.97 32.22 -1.26
C GLU A 455 -10.86 31.45 -2.00
N CYS A 456 -9.97 30.77 -1.27
CA CYS A 456 -8.92 29.93 -1.86
C CYS A 456 -9.48 28.69 -2.56
N ALA A 457 -10.58 28.13 -2.07
CA ALA A 457 -11.17 26.89 -2.57
C ALA A 457 -11.70 27.01 -4.00
N LYS A 458 -12.20 28.18 -4.41
CA LYS A 458 -12.83 28.37 -5.74
C LYS A 458 -13.79 27.25 -6.13
N GLY A 459 -14.55 26.73 -5.16
CA GLY A 459 -15.51 25.62 -5.36
C GLY A 459 -14.92 24.20 -5.28
N LYS A 460 -13.64 24.03 -4.98
CA LYS A 460 -13.01 22.72 -4.75
C LYS A 460 -13.06 22.33 -3.25
N GLU A 461 -13.11 21.03 -2.99
CA GLU A 461 -13.25 20.49 -1.62
C GLU A 461 -11.94 20.43 -0.81
N HIS A 462 -10.82 20.88 -1.36
CA HIS A 462 -9.48 20.77 -0.75
C HIS A 462 -9.35 21.36 0.67
N PHE A 463 -10.19 22.35 1.01
CA PHE A 463 -10.14 23.03 2.30
C PHE A 463 -11.24 22.60 3.27
N ASN A 464 -12.05 21.59 2.93
CA ASN A 464 -13.14 21.14 3.78
C ASN A 464 -12.65 20.79 5.20
N MET A 465 -11.50 20.08 5.31
CA MET A 465 -10.91 19.74 6.60
C MET A 465 -10.45 20.98 7.38
N SER A 466 -9.88 22.00 6.72
CA SER A 466 -9.46 23.24 7.36
C SER A 466 -10.64 24.07 7.85
N ILE A 467 -11.73 24.08 7.09
CA ILE A 467 -13.01 24.73 7.50
C ILE A 467 -13.66 23.95 8.64
N ALA A 468 -13.67 22.62 8.55
CA ALA A 468 -14.15 21.74 9.62
C ALA A 468 -13.39 21.94 10.93
N ALA A 469 -12.07 22.16 10.85
CA ALA A 469 -11.25 22.49 12.01
C ALA A 469 -11.69 23.80 12.69
N CYS A 470 -12.02 24.82 11.91
CA CYS A 470 -12.57 26.06 12.47
C CYS A 470 -13.92 25.82 13.16
N GLN A 471 -14.79 24.98 12.57
CA GLN A 471 -16.04 24.58 13.21
C GLN A 471 -15.78 23.82 14.53
N GLY A 472 -14.82 22.90 14.56
CA GLY A 472 -14.42 22.20 15.79
C GLY A 472 -13.98 23.16 16.89
N TYR A 473 -13.14 24.16 16.57
CA TYR A 473 -12.74 25.20 17.55
C TYR A 473 -13.90 26.09 17.99
N LEU A 474 -14.88 26.39 17.13
CA LEU A 474 -16.12 27.07 17.53
C LEU A 474 -16.97 26.18 18.46
N GLY A 475 -16.95 24.88 18.27
CA GLY A 475 -17.56 23.92 19.19
C GLY A 475 -16.88 23.92 20.56
N ASP A 476 -15.55 23.94 20.62
CA ASP A 476 -14.80 24.11 21.88
C ASP A 476 -15.11 25.44 22.55
N LEU A 477 -15.20 26.52 21.78
CA LEU A 477 -15.57 27.84 22.28
C LEU A 477 -16.96 27.82 22.94
N SER A 478 -17.97 27.28 22.27
CA SER A 478 -19.33 27.13 22.80
C SER A 478 -19.35 26.30 24.08
N ARG A 479 -18.57 25.19 24.11
CA ARG A 479 -18.40 24.35 25.29
C ARG A 479 -17.81 25.15 26.48
N CYS A 480 -16.77 25.95 26.23
CA CYS A 480 -16.16 26.81 27.27
C CYS A 480 -17.13 27.87 27.81
N GLN A 481 -18.07 28.31 26.98
CA GLN A 481 -19.13 29.25 27.38
C GLN A 481 -20.34 28.56 28.07
N GLY A 482 -20.35 27.23 28.16
CA GLY A 482 -21.42 26.42 28.74
C GLY A 482 -22.57 26.11 27.80
N ASP A 483 -22.51 26.52 26.53
CA ASP A 483 -23.53 26.23 25.52
C ASP A 483 -23.25 24.88 24.85
N LEU A 484 -23.65 23.80 25.52
CA LEU A 484 -23.43 22.43 25.04
C LEU A 484 -24.27 22.08 23.81
N GLU A 485 -25.39 22.73 23.58
CA GLU A 485 -26.25 22.48 22.43
C GLU A 485 -25.60 23.07 21.17
N MET A 486 -25.15 24.30 21.22
CA MET A 486 -24.45 24.91 20.10
C MET A 486 -23.10 24.21 19.84
N ALA A 487 -22.39 23.78 20.87
CA ALA A 487 -21.17 22.98 20.73
C ALA A 487 -21.42 21.71 19.92
N ALA A 488 -22.50 20.98 20.20
CA ALA A 488 -22.88 19.78 19.45
C ALA A 488 -23.13 20.10 17.97
N VAL A 489 -23.87 21.18 17.67
CA VAL A 489 -24.15 21.63 16.29
C VAL A 489 -22.85 21.91 15.51
N TYR A 490 -21.88 22.57 16.14
CA TYR A 490 -20.60 22.86 15.50
C TYR A 490 -19.79 21.58 15.24
N TYR A 491 -19.77 20.63 16.18
CA TYR A 491 -19.10 19.35 15.98
C TYR A 491 -19.78 18.48 14.92
N GLU A 492 -21.12 18.46 14.83
CA GLU A 492 -21.83 17.76 13.74
C GLU A 492 -21.42 18.29 12.38
N ARG A 493 -21.39 19.62 12.20
CA ARG A 493 -20.93 20.26 10.97
C ARG A 493 -19.47 19.93 10.66
N ALA A 494 -18.60 19.93 11.68
CA ALA A 494 -17.19 19.56 11.50
C ALA A 494 -17.03 18.10 11.06
N ILE A 495 -17.79 17.17 11.66
CA ILE A 495 -17.79 15.76 11.29
C ILE A 495 -18.29 15.56 9.86
N GLU A 496 -19.39 16.21 9.47
CA GLU A 496 -19.96 16.08 8.13
C GLU A 496 -18.99 16.59 7.07
N MET A 497 -18.39 17.75 7.27
CA MET A 497 -17.39 18.31 6.36
C MET A 497 -16.07 17.53 6.35
N GLY A 498 -15.70 16.91 7.46
CA GLY A 498 -14.48 16.12 7.62
C GLY A 498 -14.58 14.70 7.02
N LYS A 499 -15.76 14.24 6.66
CA LYS A 499 -15.97 12.95 5.96
C LYS A 499 -15.51 13.08 4.51
N GLY A 500 -14.27 12.73 4.25
CA GLY A 500 -13.69 12.70 2.90
C GLY A 500 -13.22 11.30 2.50
N LYS A 501 -12.63 11.18 1.31
CA LYS A 501 -12.01 9.93 0.83
C LYS A 501 -10.85 9.47 1.74
N VAL A 502 -10.15 10.41 2.36
CA VAL A 502 -9.03 10.14 3.27
C VAL A 502 -9.48 10.37 4.71
N VAL A 503 -9.35 9.35 5.55
CA VAL A 503 -9.62 9.45 6.99
C VAL A 503 -8.42 10.14 7.66
N THR A 504 -8.61 11.36 8.15
CA THR A 504 -7.57 12.13 8.85
C THR A 504 -7.74 12.04 10.36
N ASN A 505 -6.67 12.33 11.12
CA ASN A 505 -6.74 12.40 12.58
C ASN A 505 -7.73 13.48 13.06
N GLY A 506 -7.93 14.53 12.27
CA GLY A 506 -8.89 15.59 12.55
C GLY A 506 -10.32 15.10 12.74
N LEU A 507 -10.74 14.11 11.93
CA LEU A 507 -12.05 13.49 12.13
C LEU A 507 -12.15 12.78 13.49
N GLY A 508 -11.07 12.13 13.93
CA GLY A 508 -10.97 11.54 15.28
C GLY A 508 -11.09 12.58 16.40
N GLN A 509 -10.49 13.78 16.20
CA GLN A 509 -10.63 14.91 17.14
C GLN A 509 -12.08 15.38 17.23
N PHE A 510 -12.80 15.49 16.10
CA PHE A 510 -14.21 15.90 16.10
C PHE A 510 -15.10 14.86 16.79
N TYR A 511 -14.87 13.56 16.55
CA TYR A 511 -15.56 12.50 17.26
C TYR A 511 -15.28 12.55 18.77
N SER A 512 -14.03 12.81 19.17
CA SER A 512 -13.66 12.97 20.58
C SER A 512 -14.38 14.17 21.21
N GLY A 513 -14.42 15.33 20.54
CA GLY A 513 -15.12 16.51 20.99
C GLY A 513 -16.64 16.28 21.16
N MET A 514 -17.27 15.65 20.17
CA MET A 514 -18.70 15.28 20.26
C MET A 514 -18.95 14.31 21.43
N GLY A 515 -18.10 13.28 21.60
CA GLY A 515 -18.21 12.35 22.72
C GLY A 515 -18.11 13.03 24.08
N GLN A 516 -17.23 14.03 24.22
CA GLN A 516 -17.11 14.86 25.44
C GLN A 516 -18.38 15.66 25.71
N ILE A 517 -18.96 16.32 24.68
CA ILE A 517 -20.21 17.09 24.82
C ILE A 517 -21.34 16.18 25.25
N LEU A 518 -21.53 15.04 24.63
CA LEU A 518 -22.58 14.07 24.97
C LEU A 518 -22.39 13.48 26.38
N TYR A 519 -21.14 13.25 26.80
CA TYR A 519 -20.83 12.86 28.18
C TYR A 519 -21.29 13.92 29.18
N LEU A 520 -21.02 15.22 28.91
CA LEU A 520 -21.44 16.35 29.75
C LEU A 520 -22.96 16.54 29.76
N GLN A 521 -23.65 16.18 28.66
CA GLN A 521 -25.12 16.17 28.58
C GLN A 521 -25.78 14.93 29.23
N ASN A 522 -25.00 13.98 29.80
CA ASN A 522 -25.47 12.70 30.34
C ASN A 522 -26.13 11.77 29.30
N LYS A 523 -25.77 11.91 28.02
CA LYS A 523 -26.21 11.04 26.92
C LYS A 523 -25.21 9.90 26.72
N ASP A 524 -25.14 8.98 27.69
CA ASP A 524 -24.06 8.00 27.85
C ASP A 524 -23.90 7.05 26.65
N LYS A 525 -25.00 6.55 26.09
CA LYS A 525 -24.95 5.61 24.96
C LYS A 525 -24.38 6.26 23.68
N GLU A 526 -24.80 7.49 23.41
CA GLU A 526 -24.32 8.24 22.25
C GLU A 526 -22.87 8.67 22.47
N ALA A 527 -22.51 9.12 23.68
CA ALA A 527 -21.14 9.47 24.04
C ALA A 527 -20.18 8.29 23.81
N GLN A 528 -20.57 7.09 24.23
CA GLN A 528 -19.76 5.88 24.03
C GLN A 528 -19.49 5.61 22.54
N GLN A 529 -20.51 5.67 21.70
CA GLN A 529 -20.37 5.44 20.24
C GLN A 529 -19.40 6.44 19.59
N TYR A 530 -19.47 7.71 19.98
CA TYR A 530 -18.55 8.72 19.42
C TYR A 530 -17.12 8.57 19.94
N LEU A 531 -16.94 8.22 21.22
CA LEU A 531 -15.61 7.97 21.80
C LEU A 531 -14.96 6.70 21.18
N GLU A 532 -15.74 5.64 20.93
CA GLU A 532 -15.26 4.45 20.20
C GLU A 532 -14.79 4.79 18.79
N LYS A 533 -15.57 5.60 18.04
CA LYS A 533 -15.17 6.09 16.71
C LYS A 533 -13.90 6.94 16.78
N ALA A 534 -13.78 7.80 17.79
CA ALA A 534 -12.60 8.63 17.99
C ALA A 534 -11.34 7.78 18.22
N ILE A 535 -11.41 6.82 19.15
CA ILE A 535 -10.32 5.93 19.50
C ILE A 535 -9.91 5.07 18.30
N ALA A 536 -10.87 4.51 17.56
CA ALA A 536 -10.59 3.72 16.37
C ALA A 536 -9.90 4.55 15.27
N CYS A 537 -10.37 5.78 15.04
CA CYS A 537 -9.81 6.68 14.06
C CYS A 537 -8.37 7.10 14.41
N LEU A 538 -8.11 7.50 15.65
CA LEU A 538 -6.79 7.95 16.10
C LEU A 538 -5.77 6.82 16.23
N LYS A 539 -6.20 5.61 16.64
CA LYS A 539 -5.33 4.42 16.69
C LYS A 539 -4.89 3.94 15.30
N ARG A 540 -5.65 4.22 14.24
CA ARG A 540 -5.39 3.70 12.89
C ARG A 540 -4.01 4.08 12.36
N HIS A 541 -3.54 5.27 12.67
CA HIS A 541 -2.24 5.79 12.20
C HIS A 541 -1.16 5.82 13.28
N GLY A 542 -1.41 5.22 14.45
CA GLY A 542 -0.46 5.27 15.57
C GLY A 542 -0.27 6.68 16.14
N TYR A 543 -1.28 7.55 15.97
CA TYR A 543 -1.24 8.94 16.40
C TYR A 543 -1.68 9.05 17.85
N TYR A 544 -0.89 9.77 18.66
CA TYR A 544 -1.11 9.83 20.10
C TYR A 544 -1.89 11.06 20.54
N TRP A 545 -1.69 12.22 19.88
CA TRP A 545 -2.31 13.49 20.31
C TRP A 545 -3.83 13.45 20.16
N GLY A 546 -4.53 13.60 21.28
CA GLY A 546 -5.98 13.54 21.41
C GLY A 546 -6.53 12.13 21.64
N LEU A 547 -5.74 11.07 21.40
CA LEU A 547 -6.12 9.70 21.74
C LEU A 547 -6.22 9.51 23.25
N GLU A 548 -5.24 10.07 24.00
CA GLU A 548 -5.22 10.07 25.47
C GLU A 548 -6.48 10.72 26.05
N ARG A 549 -6.95 11.82 25.45
CA ARG A 549 -8.16 12.52 25.86
C ARG A 549 -9.42 11.71 25.59
N ALA A 550 -9.53 11.10 24.41
CA ALA A 550 -10.66 10.23 24.07
C ALA A 550 -10.74 9.03 25.03
N GLN A 551 -9.59 8.44 25.40
CA GLN A 551 -9.51 7.29 26.30
C GLN A 551 -9.89 7.65 27.73
N ILE A 552 -9.45 8.81 28.28
CA ILE A 552 -9.83 9.19 29.64
C ILE A 552 -11.33 9.51 29.75
N TYR A 553 -11.93 10.15 28.73
CA TYR A 553 -13.38 10.34 28.72
C TYR A 553 -14.14 9.01 28.60
N MET A 554 -13.64 8.04 27.86
CA MET A 554 -14.19 6.68 27.82
C MET A 554 -14.10 6.02 29.21
N ALA A 555 -12.97 6.14 29.90
CA ALA A 555 -12.80 5.62 31.26
C ALA A 555 -13.79 6.26 32.24
N MET A 556 -13.98 7.58 32.19
CA MET A 556 -14.95 8.31 33.01
C MET A 556 -16.38 7.83 32.73
N LEU A 557 -16.73 7.63 31.45
CA LEU A 557 -18.04 7.14 31.04
C LEU A 557 -18.31 5.72 31.56
N LEU A 558 -17.38 4.79 31.33
CA LEU A 558 -17.50 3.40 31.79
C LEU A 558 -17.58 3.29 33.31
N LYS A 559 -16.83 4.13 34.03
CA LYS A 559 -16.97 4.25 35.49
C LYS A 559 -18.38 4.66 35.91
N ARG A 560 -18.99 5.67 35.25
CA ARG A 560 -20.37 6.11 35.50
C ARG A 560 -21.38 4.98 35.22
N GLN A 561 -21.06 4.08 34.29
CA GLN A 561 -21.85 2.87 33.96
C GLN A 561 -21.56 1.67 34.87
N ASN A 562 -20.72 1.82 35.91
CA ASN A 562 -20.25 0.75 36.81
C ASN A 562 -19.39 -0.35 36.14
N CYS A 563 -18.82 -0.13 34.96
CA CYS A 563 -17.90 -1.02 34.27
C CYS A 563 -16.45 -0.75 34.68
N LEU A 564 -16.11 -1.01 35.95
CA LEU A 564 -14.85 -0.57 36.56
C LEU A 564 -13.59 -1.19 35.93
N GLU A 565 -13.61 -2.45 35.53
CA GLU A 565 -12.42 -3.11 34.96
C GLU A 565 -12.07 -2.55 33.58
N GLU A 566 -13.06 -2.31 32.74
CA GLU A 566 -12.88 -1.70 31.43
C GLU A 566 -12.44 -0.23 31.58
N ALA A 567 -13.02 0.49 32.52
CA ALA A 567 -12.63 1.86 32.86
C ALA A 567 -11.14 1.96 33.26
N LYS A 568 -10.66 1.02 34.09
CA LYS A 568 -9.24 0.93 34.47
C LYS A 568 -8.34 0.64 33.27
N ALA A 569 -8.79 -0.18 32.32
CA ALA A 569 -8.00 -0.49 31.12
C ALA A 569 -7.79 0.79 30.26
N TYR A 570 -8.85 1.54 29.97
CA TYR A 570 -8.75 2.81 29.23
C TYR A 570 -7.95 3.87 29.98
N TYR A 571 -8.10 3.96 31.30
CA TYR A 571 -7.29 4.84 32.14
C TYR A 571 -5.79 4.56 31.99
N LYS A 572 -5.38 3.28 32.11
CA LYS A 572 -3.98 2.87 31.96
C LYS A 572 -3.41 3.19 30.55
N GLU A 573 -4.19 2.96 29.51
CA GLU A 573 -3.78 3.32 28.15
C GLU A 573 -3.62 4.84 28.00
N SER A 574 -4.58 5.63 28.49
CA SER A 574 -4.52 7.10 28.47
C SER A 574 -3.30 7.61 29.24
N MET A 575 -3.03 7.07 30.43
CA MET A 575 -1.87 7.42 31.27
C MET A 575 -0.55 7.16 30.52
N LYS A 576 -0.40 5.98 29.90
CA LYS A 576 0.81 5.62 29.14
C LYS A 576 1.08 6.59 27.96
N ILE A 577 0.02 7.07 27.30
CA ILE A 577 0.16 8.04 26.21
C ILE A 577 0.45 9.44 26.78
N SER A 578 -0.20 9.82 27.87
CA SER A 578 -0.03 11.13 28.50
C SER A 578 1.38 11.34 29.07
N GLU A 579 2.08 10.28 29.46
CA GLU A 579 3.50 10.34 29.85
C GLU A 579 4.39 10.80 28.70
N LYS A 580 4.02 10.45 27.44
CA LYS A 580 4.74 10.86 26.24
C LYS A 580 4.32 12.27 25.79
N ILE A 581 3.01 12.49 25.67
CA ILE A 581 2.44 13.73 25.08
C ILE A 581 2.50 14.90 26.07
N LYS A 582 2.48 14.63 27.37
CA LYS A 582 2.61 15.64 28.45
C LYS A 582 1.59 16.78 28.38
N ASN A 583 0.37 16.51 27.89
CA ASN A 583 -0.68 17.51 27.83
C ASN A 583 -1.23 17.81 29.24
N PRO A 584 -1.14 19.07 29.76
CA PRO A 584 -1.51 19.40 31.12
C PRO A 584 -2.98 19.13 31.45
N THR A 585 -3.90 19.51 30.55
CA THR A 585 -5.34 19.28 30.72
C THR A 585 -5.66 17.78 30.86
N THR A 586 -5.08 16.93 30.03
CA THR A 586 -5.31 15.48 30.11
C THR A 586 -4.71 14.88 31.39
N ILE A 587 -3.54 15.34 31.80
CA ILE A 587 -2.90 14.92 33.07
C ILE A 587 -3.79 15.27 34.28
N GLU A 588 -4.44 16.43 34.27
CA GLU A 588 -5.37 16.83 35.35
C GLU A 588 -6.61 15.92 35.37
N LEU A 589 -7.21 15.62 34.23
CA LEU A 589 -8.32 14.67 34.11
C LEU A 589 -7.96 13.28 34.63
N LEU A 590 -6.74 12.80 34.36
CA LEU A 590 -6.24 11.51 34.88
C LEU A 590 -6.13 11.54 36.42
N ARG A 591 -5.60 12.62 36.99
CA ARG A 591 -5.51 12.80 38.44
C ARG A 591 -6.90 12.88 39.11
N GLU A 592 -7.85 13.54 38.46
CA GLU A 592 -9.22 13.64 38.94
C GLU A 592 -9.89 12.24 38.90
N PHE A 593 -9.71 11.49 37.83
CA PHE A 593 -10.23 10.14 37.73
C PHE A 593 -9.67 9.23 38.84
N GLU A 594 -8.37 9.31 39.13
CA GLU A 594 -7.69 8.53 40.16
C GLU A 594 -8.18 8.87 41.55
N ARG A 595 -8.35 10.17 41.89
CA ARG A 595 -8.89 10.59 43.20
C ARG A 595 -10.31 10.10 43.45
N ASN A 596 -11.08 9.93 42.39
CA ASN A 596 -12.46 9.53 42.46
C ASN A 596 -12.64 8.00 42.29
N MET A 597 -11.57 7.22 42.06
CA MET A 597 -11.62 5.76 41.90
C MET A 597 -11.70 5.04 43.24
#